data_6062fbec06583c62ebb0d0ef225891ea
#
_entry.id   6062fbec06583c62ebb0d0ef225891ea
#
_cell.length_a   1.000
_cell.length_b   1.000
_cell.length_c   1.000
_cell.angle_alpha   90.00
_cell.angle_beta   90.00
_cell.angle_gamma   90.00
#
_symmetry.space_group_name_H-M   'P 1'
#
loop_
_entity.id
_entity.type
_entity.pdbx_description
1 polymer ?
#
loop_
_entity_poly.entity_id
_entity_poly.type
_entity_poly.pdbx_seq_one_letter_code
_entity_poly.pdbx_strand_id
1 'polypeptide(L)'
;MNHNNSSSAVDRPESGSRVPLTLAITGGKGGVGKTQVALNLALVLARQGYRTLLLDGDVELANVNVMLGVYPGMTLEHVVLGERTLDEVVLPVTENLDLLPGASGVPGCLELDSARREDFLAQLRTLEQGCDRVIIDTAAGLSTPALHMVAASHLAALVITPDPTSLTDAFSLVKVLHRKGYRRTPSVIVNMARGATEAQTVYRRFSTAVSRYIGVQLHYLGAIWRDETIAQSISTQRPVAMMDDSDPSCRQFWTLADMLAVRCSQGVAPANGFARYWGRLVRRRQQRVSQQQQQAVEAGRPASNREWLASLGERLRGSQGDPLARYRLMTGILEVLGESVDEDAVEALQTGLAAMNWEEAPVTVRRAASEHFRQLARVVAPPEGLRPEEGRALGAAADASGAPATENSGSG
;
A
#
# COMPACT_ATOMS: atom_id res chain seq x y z
N MET A 1 -29.31 -31.76 -41.75
CA MET A 1 -27.89 -31.85 -41.37
C MET A 1 -27.77 -31.17 -39.99
N ASN A 2 -27.72 -32.00 -38.96
CA ASN A 2 -27.68 -31.54 -37.57
C ASN A 2 -26.27 -31.12 -37.22
N HIS A 3 -26.05 -29.84 -36.93
CA HIS A 3 -24.85 -29.41 -36.28
C HIS A 3 -25.02 -29.51 -34.74
N ASN A 4 -24.46 -30.57 -34.20
CA ASN A 4 -24.23 -30.72 -32.77
C ASN A 4 -23.27 -29.63 -32.30
N ASN A 5 -23.80 -28.68 -31.56
CA ASN A 5 -23.01 -27.71 -30.81
C ASN A 5 -22.64 -28.34 -29.47
N SER A 6 -21.53 -29.07 -29.43
CA SER A 6 -20.96 -29.59 -28.18
C SER A 6 -20.30 -28.43 -27.43
N SER A 7 -21.08 -27.76 -26.59
CA SER A 7 -20.59 -26.95 -25.49
C SER A 7 -19.69 -27.84 -24.62
N SER A 8 -18.39 -27.61 -24.71
CA SER A 8 -17.42 -28.18 -23.79
C SER A 8 -17.66 -27.58 -22.38
N ALA A 9 -18.50 -28.29 -21.60
CA ALA A 9 -18.60 -28.01 -20.19
C ALA A 9 -17.19 -28.17 -19.57
N VAL A 10 -16.65 -27.07 -19.07
CA VAL A 10 -15.44 -27.09 -18.25
C VAL A 10 -15.76 -27.97 -17.05
N ASP A 11 -15.10 -29.10 -16.98
CA ASP A 11 -15.21 -30.09 -15.89
C ASP A 11 -14.96 -29.35 -14.57
N ARG A 12 -16.00 -29.10 -13.79
CA ARG A 12 -15.90 -28.49 -12.45
C ARG A 12 -15.38 -29.58 -11.52
N PRO A 13 -14.14 -29.50 -11.04
CA PRO A 13 -13.70 -30.44 -10.03
C PRO A 13 -14.35 -30.09 -8.69
N GLU A 14 -14.88 -31.12 -8.05
CA GLU A 14 -15.53 -31.08 -6.75
C GLU A 14 -14.74 -30.29 -5.69
N SER A 15 -15.47 -29.66 -4.78
CA SER A 15 -15.03 -28.75 -3.71
C SER A 15 -14.09 -29.41 -2.69
N GLY A 16 -12.85 -29.69 -3.09
CA GLY A 16 -11.74 -29.92 -2.19
C GLY A 16 -11.02 -28.60 -1.99
N SER A 17 -10.60 -28.29 -0.79
CA SER A 17 -9.85 -27.10 -0.32
C SER A 17 -8.78 -26.63 -1.32
N ARG A 18 -9.20 -26.01 -2.42
CA ARG A 18 -8.29 -25.42 -3.40
C ARG A 18 -7.94 -24.01 -2.97
N VAL A 19 -6.66 -23.75 -2.86
CA VAL A 19 -6.15 -22.39 -2.69
C VAL A 19 -6.36 -21.66 -4.03
N PRO A 20 -7.11 -20.52 -4.07
CA PRO A 20 -7.35 -19.79 -5.31
C PRO A 20 -6.03 -19.24 -5.89
N LEU A 21 -5.99 -19.10 -7.20
CA LEU A 21 -4.86 -18.41 -7.81
C LEU A 21 -4.97 -16.91 -7.50
N THR A 22 -3.94 -16.36 -6.87
CA THR A 22 -3.86 -14.94 -6.53
C THR A 22 -2.89 -14.24 -7.46
N LEU A 23 -3.35 -13.19 -8.15
CA LEU A 23 -2.57 -12.33 -9.05
C LEU A 23 -2.56 -10.91 -8.54
N ALA A 24 -1.39 -10.35 -8.25
CA ALA A 24 -1.23 -8.92 -8.00
C ALA A 24 -0.96 -8.17 -9.30
N ILE A 25 -1.76 -7.15 -9.58
CA ILE A 25 -1.53 -6.17 -10.64
C ILE A 25 -0.80 -4.99 -10.01
N THR A 26 0.44 -4.76 -10.43
CA THR A 26 1.32 -3.75 -9.82
C THR A 26 2.03 -2.91 -10.86
N GLY A 27 2.65 -1.81 -10.42
CA GLY A 27 3.42 -0.93 -11.32
C GLY A 27 4.20 0.11 -10.53
N GLY A 28 5.32 0.53 -11.07
CA GLY A 28 6.21 1.49 -10.42
C GLY A 28 5.67 2.91 -10.37
N LYS A 29 4.66 3.25 -11.21
CA LYS A 29 4.17 4.62 -11.42
C LYS A 29 2.64 4.68 -11.35
N GLY A 30 2.09 5.82 -10.90
CA GLY A 30 0.67 6.14 -11.02
C GLY A 30 0.27 6.34 -12.50
N GLY A 31 -0.99 6.09 -12.83
CA GLY A 31 -1.52 6.34 -14.18
C GLY A 31 -1.12 5.32 -15.26
N VAL A 32 -0.39 4.25 -14.96
CA VAL A 32 -0.07 3.20 -15.95
C VAL A 32 -1.25 2.28 -16.28
N GLY A 33 -2.40 2.44 -15.61
CA GLY A 33 -3.62 1.70 -15.87
C GLY A 33 -3.76 0.39 -15.08
N LYS A 34 -3.11 0.25 -13.91
CA LYS A 34 -3.22 -0.95 -13.05
C LYS A 34 -4.65 -1.33 -12.75
N THR A 35 -5.41 -0.39 -12.17
CA THR A 35 -6.81 -0.57 -11.77
C THR A 35 -7.69 -1.00 -12.95
N GLN A 36 -7.49 -0.37 -14.12
CA GLN A 36 -8.23 -0.72 -15.32
C GLN A 36 -7.91 -2.14 -15.77
N VAL A 37 -6.62 -2.53 -15.74
CA VAL A 37 -6.20 -3.90 -16.06
C VAL A 37 -6.78 -4.89 -15.05
N ALA A 38 -6.70 -4.59 -13.76
CA ALA A 38 -7.21 -5.46 -12.70
C ALA A 38 -8.72 -5.70 -12.82
N LEU A 39 -9.49 -4.61 -12.95
CA LEU A 39 -10.94 -4.67 -13.05
C LEU A 39 -11.42 -5.43 -14.32
N ASN A 40 -10.90 -5.06 -15.48
CA ASN A 40 -11.35 -5.70 -16.73
C ASN A 40 -10.91 -7.16 -16.80
N LEU A 41 -9.71 -7.51 -16.29
CA LEU A 41 -9.28 -8.90 -16.21
C LEU A 41 -10.16 -9.70 -15.23
N ALA A 42 -10.50 -9.14 -14.07
CA ALA A 42 -11.41 -9.79 -13.12
C ALA A 42 -12.80 -10.04 -13.70
N LEU A 43 -13.35 -9.07 -14.44
CA LEU A 43 -14.62 -9.20 -15.14
C LEU A 43 -14.58 -10.30 -16.21
N VAL A 44 -13.52 -10.37 -17.02
CA VAL A 44 -13.37 -11.43 -18.03
C VAL A 44 -13.28 -12.80 -17.38
N LEU A 45 -12.47 -12.94 -16.30
CA LEU A 45 -12.37 -14.20 -15.57
C LEU A 45 -13.72 -14.64 -14.99
N ALA A 46 -14.50 -13.70 -14.45
CA ALA A 46 -15.86 -13.97 -13.98
C ALA A 46 -16.79 -14.42 -15.11
N ARG A 47 -16.69 -13.80 -16.30
CA ARG A 47 -17.44 -14.20 -17.51
C ARG A 47 -17.00 -15.57 -18.04
N GLN A 48 -15.75 -15.98 -17.80
CA GLN A 48 -15.27 -17.34 -18.06
C GLN A 48 -15.79 -18.37 -17.04
N GLY A 49 -16.59 -17.94 -16.05
CA GLY A 49 -17.20 -18.80 -15.04
C GLY A 49 -16.33 -19.03 -13.78
N TYR A 50 -15.20 -18.32 -13.63
CA TYR A 50 -14.42 -18.39 -12.40
C TYR A 50 -15.01 -17.48 -11.31
N ARG A 51 -15.24 -18.01 -10.12
CA ARG A 51 -15.56 -17.19 -8.94
C ARG A 51 -14.35 -16.33 -8.62
N THR A 52 -14.46 -15.04 -8.91
CA THR A 52 -13.37 -14.08 -8.87
C THR A 52 -13.60 -13.08 -7.76
N LEU A 53 -12.59 -12.83 -6.94
CA LEU A 53 -12.55 -11.75 -5.97
C LEU A 53 -11.57 -10.69 -6.44
N LEU A 54 -12.02 -9.45 -6.54
CA LEU A 54 -11.18 -8.29 -6.80
C LEU A 54 -10.92 -7.55 -5.48
N LEU A 55 -9.66 -7.43 -5.09
CA LEU A 55 -9.22 -6.66 -3.94
C LEU A 55 -8.73 -5.29 -4.42
N ASP A 56 -9.40 -4.21 -3.99
CA ASP A 56 -8.96 -2.84 -4.25
C ASP A 56 -7.95 -2.42 -3.16
N GLY A 57 -6.67 -2.49 -3.49
CA GLY A 57 -5.55 -2.19 -2.59
C GLY A 57 -4.98 -0.77 -2.76
N ASP A 58 -5.64 0.15 -3.49
CA ASP A 58 -5.24 1.54 -3.58
C ASP A 58 -5.98 2.38 -2.53
N VAL A 59 -5.24 2.92 -1.54
CA VAL A 59 -5.79 3.71 -0.42
C VAL A 59 -6.23 5.09 -0.85
N GLU A 60 -5.47 5.70 -1.77
CA GLU A 60 -5.60 7.14 -2.03
C GLU A 60 -6.76 7.46 -2.96
N LEU A 61 -7.09 6.54 -3.84
CA LEU A 61 -8.15 6.69 -4.82
C LEU A 61 -8.87 5.35 -4.99
N ALA A 62 -10.04 5.18 -4.40
CA ALA A 62 -10.93 4.01 -4.60
C ALA A 62 -11.35 3.92 -6.10
N ASN A 63 -10.37 3.69 -6.98
CA ASN A 63 -10.50 3.81 -8.43
C ASN A 63 -11.41 2.73 -9.02
N VAL A 64 -11.43 1.52 -8.42
CA VAL A 64 -12.32 0.43 -8.85
C VAL A 64 -13.78 0.84 -8.69
N ASN A 65 -14.12 1.45 -7.56
CA ASN A 65 -15.48 1.89 -7.25
C ASN A 65 -15.96 2.95 -8.25
N VAL A 66 -15.09 3.93 -8.56
CA VAL A 66 -15.39 4.99 -9.53
C VAL A 66 -15.61 4.40 -10.93
N MET A 67 -14.78 3.42 -11.34
CA MET A 67 -14.89 2.79 -12.66
C MET A 67 -16.14 1.91 -12.81
N LEU A 68 -16.68 1.42 -11.69
CA LEU A 68 -17.93 0.63 -11.65
C LEU A 68 -19.16 1.50 -11.40
N GLY A 69 -19.01 2.77 -11.03
CA GLY A 69 -20.11 3.63 -10.63
C GLY A 69 -20.76 3.20 -9.30
N VAL A 70 -20.04 2.47 -8.45
CA VAL A 70 -20.52 2.00 -7.14
C VAL A 70 -19.88 2.80 -6.02
N TYR A 71 -20.65 3.05 -4.97
CA TYR A 71 -20.18 3.82 -3.80
C TYR A 71 -20.36 2.96 -2.56
N PRO A 72 -19.33 2.19 -2.15
CA PRO A 72 -19.42 1.35 -0.96
C PRO A 72 -19.56 2.22 0.28
N GLY A 73 -20.61 1.99 1.07
CA GLY A 73 -20.79 2.63 2.37
C GLY A 73 -19.83 2.10 3.43
N MET A 74 -19.21 0.95 3.19
CA MET A 74 -18.32 0.24 4.10
C MET A 74 -17.09 -0.26 3.35
N THR A 75 -15.96 -0.30 4.05
CA THR A 75 -14.67 -0.73 3.53
C THR A 75 -14.00 -1.69 4.52
N LEU A 76 -12.91 -2.30 4.11
CA LEU A 76 -12.12 -3.15 4.98
C LEU A 76 -11.65 -2.45 6.26
N GLU A 77 -11.56 -1.13 6.27
CA GLU A 77 -11.23 -0.35 7.47
C GLU A 77 -12.24 -0.58 8.59
N HIS A 78 -13.54 -0.61 8.27
CA HIS A 78 -14.60 -0.91 9.26
C HIS A 78 -14.46 -2.33 9.84
N VAL A 79 -13.95 -3.28 9.04
CA VAL A 79 -13.66 -4.65 9.55
C VAL A 79 -12.46 -4.64 10.49
N VAL A 80 -11.41 -3.90 10.15
CA VAL A 80 -10.21 -3.74 10.99
C VAL A 80 -10.57 -3.05 12.32
N LEU A 81 -11.46 -2.06 12.27
CA LEU A 81 -11.97 -1.40 13.48
C LEU A 81 -12.93 -2.29 14.31
N GLY A 82 -13.38 -3.42 13.76
CA GLY A 82 -14.31 -4.35 14.42
C GLY A 82 -15.77 -3.89 14.39
N GLU A 83 -16.10 -2.97 13.51
CA GLU A 83 -17.46 -2.43 13.33
C GLU A 83 -18.31 -3.31 12.42
N ARG A 84 -17.67 -4.08 11.52
CA ARG A 84 -18.32 -4.93 10.53
C ARG A 84 -17.56 -6.24 10.35
N THR A 85 -18.25 -7.25 9.78
CA THR A 85 -17.64 -8.48 9.30
C THR A 85 -17.17 -8.32 7.85
N LEU A 86 -16.30 -9.20 7.40
CA LEU A 86 -15.79 -9.16 6.04
C LEU A 86 -16.92 -9.40 5.01
N ASP A 87 -17.86 -10.29 5.30
CA ASP A 87 -19.00 -10.59 4.43
C ASP A 87 -19.95 -9.38 4.24
N GLU A 88 -20.04 -8.50 5.23
CA GLU A 88 -20.85 -7.27 5.14
C GLU A 88 -20.20 -6.19 4.24
N VAL A 89 -18.92 -6.29 4.01
CA VAL A 89 -18.13 -5.31 3.25
C VAL A 89 -17.89 -5.74 1.80
N VAL A 90 -17.92 -7.04 1.53
CA VAL A 90 -17.83 -7.57 0.16
C VAL A 90 -19.04 -7.15 -0.66
N LEU A 91 -18.77 -6.59 -1.86
CA LEU A 91 -19.79 -6.11 -2.78
C LEU A 91 -19.89 -7.05 -3.98
N PRO A 92 -21.06 -7.67 -4.24
CA PRO A 92 -21.28 -8.41 -5.47
C PRO A 92 -21.35 -7.44 -6.65
N VAL A 93 -20.49 -7.65 -7.67
CA VAL A 93 -20.44 -6.85 -8.89
C VAL A 93 -21.17 -7.54 -10.02
N THR A 94 -20.93 -8.87 -10.17
CA THR A 94 -21.64 -9.74 -11.12
C THR A 94 -21.88 -11.10 -10.45
N GLU A 95 -22.54 -12.04 -11.15
CA GLU A 95 -22.78 -13.39 -10.61
C GLU A 95 -21.50 -14.09 -10.10
N ASN A 96 -20.35 -13.85 -10.75
CA ASN A 96 -19.09 -14.49 -10.42
C ASN A 96 -17.97 -13.50 -10.05
N LEU A 97 -18.25 -12.22 -9.81
CA LEU A 97 -17.28 -11.22 -9.38
C LEU A 97 -17.76 -10.52 -8.14
N ASP A 98 -16.97 -10.66 -7.10
CA ASP A 98 -17.07 -9.88 -5.87
C ASP A 98 -15.93 -8.86 -5.77
N LEU A 99 -16.22 -7.70 -5.18
CA LEU A 99 -15.26 -6.64 -4.89
C LEU A 99 -15.09 -6.49 -3.37
N LEU A 100 -13.85 -6.51 -2.90
CA LEU A 100 -13.51 -6.09 -1.54
C LEU A 100 -12.85 -4.71 -1.59
N PRO A 101 -13.60 -3.64 -1.26
CA PRO A 101 -13.09 -2.28 -1.27
C PRO A 101 -12.17 -2.02 -0.07
N GLY A 102 -11.13 -1.21 -0.27
CA GLY A 102 -10.21 -0.80 0.79
C GLY A 102 -9.27 -1.92 1.26
N ALA A 103 -8.94 -2.88 0.39
CA ALA A 103 -8.03 -3.98 0.72
C ALA A 103 -6.61 -3.52 1.15
N SER A 104 -6.29 -2.27 0.94
CA SER A 104 -5.14 -1.58 1.55
C SER A 104 -5.15 -1.63 3.08
N GLY A 105 -6.32 -1.80 3.71
CA GLY A 105 -6.46 -2.03 5.15
C GLY A 105 -5.98 -3.42 5.61
N VAL A 106 -5.75 -4.40 4.72
CA VAL A 106 -5.26 -5.74 5.10
C VAL A 106 -3.97 -5.67 5.94
N PRO A 107 -2.97 -4.84 5.63
CA PRO A 107 -1.81 -4.64 6.49
C PRO A 107 -2.14 -4.17 7.90
N GLY A 108 -3.26 -3.47 8.10
CA GLY A 108 -3.76 -3.04 9.41
C GLY A 108 -4.02 -4.20 10.38
N CYS A 109 -4.21 -5.43 9.86
CA CYS A 109 -4.31 -6.62 10.71
C CYS A 109 -3.07 -6.84 11.59
N LEU A 110 -1.92 -6.27 11.22
CA LEU A 110 -0.69 -6.35 12.00
C LEU A 110 -0.74 -5.52 13.28
N GLU A 111 -1.63 -4.53 13.35
CA GLU A 111 -1.82 -3.63 14.50
C GLU A 111 -2.93 -4.11 15.44
N LEU A 112 -3.77 -5.05 15.00
CA LEU A 112 -4.85 -5.60 15.80
C LEU A 112 -4.33 -6.41 17.00
N ASP A 113 -5.13 -6.46 18.07
CA ASP A 113 -4.92 -7.43 19.14
C ASP A 113 -5.03 -8.87 18.62
N SER A 114 -4.63 -9.85 19.44
CA SER A 114 -4.55 -11.25 19.00
C SER A 114 -5.91 -11.84 18.61
N ALA A 115 -6.97 -11.54 19.36
CA ALA A 115 -8.30 -12.12 19.14
C ALA A 115 -8.93 -11.57 17.84
N ARG A 116 -8.96 -10.24 17.67
CA ARG A 116 -9.48 -9.60 16.46
C ARG A 116 -8.70 -10.00 15.22
N ARG A 117 -7.39 -10.13 15.36
CA ARG A 117 -6.51 -10.56 14.26
C ARG A 117 -6.77 -11.99 13.81
N GLU A 118 -6.95 -12.91 14.74
CA GLU A 118 -7.28 -14.30 14.43
C GLU A 118 -8.63 -14.40 13.73
N ASP A 119 -9.62 -13.68 14.21
CA ASP A 119 -10.95 -13.59 13.60
C ASP A 119 -10.87 -13.00 12.19
N PHE A 120 -10.22 -11.87 12.00
CA PHE A 120 -10.02 -11.27 10.68
C PHE A 120 -9.34 -12.23 9.69
N LEU A 121 -8.27 -12.91 10.11
CA LEU A 121 -7.57 -13.87 9.27
C LEU A 121 -8.40 -15.13 8.99
N ALA A 122 -9.30 -15.51 9.89
CA ALA A 122 -10.25 -16.60 9.67
C ALA A 122 -11.30 -16.20 8.62
N GLN A 123 -11.91 -15.03 8.75
CA GLN A 123 -12.85 -14.50 7.76
C GLN A 123 -12.21 -14.35 6.38
N LEU A 124 -10.99 -13.79 6.31
CA LEU A 124 -10.25 -13.64 5.05
C LEU A 124 -9.94 -15.00 4.40
N ARG A 125 -9.67 -16.02 5.20
CA ARG A 125 -9.45 -17.39 4.71
C ARG A 125 -10.72 -17.99 4.16
N THR A 126 -11.85 -17.82 4.82
CA THR A 126 -13.16 -18.28 4.37
C THR A 126 -13.54 -17.63 3.04
N LEU A 127 -13.38 -16.31 2.93
CA LEU A 127 -13.61 -15.58 1.70
C LEU A 127 -12.72 -16.09 0.55
N GLU A 128 -11.43 -16.27 0.82
CA GLU A 128 -10.46 -16.79 -0.15
C GLU A 128 -10.84 -18.19 -0.64
N GLN A 129 -11.27 -19.08 0.24
CA GLN A 129 -11.68 -20.45 -0.11
C GLN A 129 -12.96 -20.48 -0.97
N GLY A 130 -13.78 -19.46 -0.90
CA GLY A 130 -14.96 -19.27 -1.76
C GLY A 130 -14.64 -18.97 -3.22
N CYS A 131 -13.39 -18.60 -3.55
CA CYS A 131 -12.99 -18.10 -4.86
C CYS A 131 -12.12 -19.10 -5.64
N ASP A 132 -12.14 -19.00 -6.98
CA ASP A 132 -11.20 -19.69 -7.87
C ASP A 132 -10.02 -18.78 -8.24
N ARG A 133 -10.27 -17.46 -8.26
CA ARG A 133 -9.31 -16.41 -8.61
C ARG A 133 -9.40 -15.25 -7.64
N VAL A 134 -8.24 -14.69 -7.27
CA VAL A 134 -8.13 -13.45 -6.51
C VAL A 134 -7.24 -12.49 -7.30
N ILE A 135 -7.79 -11.37 -7.71
CA ILE A 135 -7.06 -10.29 -8.38
C ILE A 135 -6.85 -9.18 -7.37
N ILE A 136 -5.63 -8.70 -7.23
CA ILE A 136 -5.28 -7.61 -6.32
C ILE A 136 -4.84 -6.42 -7.16
N ASP A 137 -5.61 -5.35 -7.15
CA ASP A 137 -5.13 -4.04 -7.61
C ASP A 137 -4.25 -3.45 -6.51
N THR A 138 -3.03 -3.06 -6.83
CA THR A 138 -2.11 -2.51 -5.83
C THR A 138 -1.90 -1.02 -6.06
N ALA A 139 -1.68 -0.28 -4.97
CA ALA A 139 -1.21 1.09 -5.06
C ALA A 139 0.08 1.19 -5.90
N ALA A 140 0.31 2.34 -6.49
CA ALA A 140 1.52 2.60 -7.26
C ALA A 140 2.77 2.69 -6.37
N GLY A 141 3.93 2.38 -6.95
CA GLY A 141 5.21 2.66 -6.32
C GLY A 141 5.74 1.59 -5.38
N LEU A 142 6.47 2.01 -4.35
CA LEU A 142 7.32 1.16 -3.51
C LEU A 142 6.83 1.05 -2.07
N SER A 143 5.59 1.46 -1.78
CA SER A 143 5.05 1.44 -0.44
C SER A 143 5.10 0.03 0.17
N THR A 144 5.36 -0.05 1.46
CA THR A 144 5.45 -1.35 2.16
C THR A 144 4.17 -2.18 2.02
N PRO A 145 2.96 -1.61 2.14
CA PRO A 145 1.71 -2.33 1.89
C PRO A 145 1.63 -2.94 0.49
N ALA A 146 1.93 -2.16 -0.56
CA ALA A 146 1.91 -2.65 -1.95
C ALA A 146 2.90 -3.81 -2.17
N LEU A 147 4.12 -3.71 -1.63
CA LEU A 147 5.12 -4.78 -1.70
C LEU A 147 4.67 -6.05 -0.98
N HIS A 148 3.96 -5.94 0.14
CA HIS A 148 3.38 -7.09 0.83
C HIS A 148 2.25 -7.74 0.04
N MET A 149 1.39 -6.95 -0.62
CA MET A 149 0.34 -7.47 -1.52
C MET A 149 0.93 -8.28 -2.65
N VAL A 150 2.00 -7.77 -3.30
CA VAL A 150 2.74 -8.49 -4.33
C VAL A 150 3.37 -9.78 -3.77
N ALA A 151 3.97 -9.73 -2.59
CA ALA A 151 4.61 -10.88 -1.96
C ALA A 151 3.59 -11.95 -1.51
N ALA A 152 2.37 -11.55 -1.16
CA ALA A 152 1.27 -12.43 -0.78
C ALA A 152 0.67 -13.19 -1.97
N SER A 153 0.82 -12.68 -3.20
CA SER A 153 0.23 -13.23 -4.41
C SER A 153 1.04 -14.38 -5.00
N HIS A 154 0.40 -15.28 -5.72
CA HIS A 154 1.07 -16.37 -6.45
C HIS A 154 1.82 -15.85 -7.67
N LEU A 155 1.21 -14.90 -8.37
CA LEU A 155 1.76 -14.22 -9.54
C LEU A 155 1.75 -12.71 -9.30
N ALA A 156 2.73 -12.02 -9.87
CA ALA A 156 2.75 -10.58 -9.99
C ALA A 156 2.78 -10.20 -11.46
N ALA A 157 1.84 -9.38 -11.91
CA ALA A 157 1.83 -8.78 -13.23
C ALA A 157 2.18 -7.30 -13.11
N LEU A 158 3.32 -6.94 -13.66
CA LEU A 158 3.84 -5.60 -13.69
C LEU A 158 3.30 -4.88 -14.92
N VAL A 159 2.50 -3.85 -14.71
CA VAL A 159 1.98 -2.99 -15.78
C VAL A 159 2.99 -1.91 -16.08
N ILE A 160 3.44 -1.86 -17.34
CA ILE A 160 4.35 -0.84 -17.86
C ILE A 160 3.75 -0.18 -19.10
N THR A 161 4.20 1.01 -19.43
CA THR A 161 3.81 1.72 -20.66
C THR A 161 5.06 2.03 -21.50
N PRO A 162 4.92 2.44 -22.77
CA PRO A 162 6.04 2.90 -23.60
C PRO A 162 6.78 4.12 -23.05
N ASP A 163 6.23 4.81 -22.05
CA ASP A 163 6.85 5.96 -21.40
C ASP A 163 8.17 5.56 -20.69
N PRO A 164 9.28 6.24 -20.96
CA PRO A 164 10.56 5.97 -20.30
C PRO A 164 10.53 6.06 -18.77
N THR A 165 9.74 6.97 -18.20
CA THR A 165 9.60 7.10 -16.73
C THR A 165 8.92 5.88 -16.14
N SER A 166 7.87 5.35 -16.81
CA SER A 166 7.21 4.10 -16.40
C SER A 166 8.18 2.93 -16.33
N LEU A 167 9.10 2.83 -17.31
CA LEU A 167 10.12 1.76 -17.34
C LEU A 167 11.14 1.91 -16.21
N THR A 168 11.55 3.13 -15.89
CA THR A 168 12.49 3.42 -14.80
C THR A 168 11.90 3.07 -13.44
N ASP A 169 10.64 3.47 -13.21
CA ASP A 169 9.94 3.19 -11.96
C ASP A 169 9.65 1.70 -11.80
N ALA A 170 9.25 1.04 -12.89
CA ALA A 170 9.07 -0.41 -12.91
C ALA A 170 10.37 -1.17 -12.64
N PHE A 171 11.50 -0.70 -13.19
CA PHE A 171 12.82 -1.26 -12.91
C PHE A 171 13.17 -1.15 -11.41
N SER A 172 12.91 0.00 -10.82
CA SER A 172 13.11 0.24 -9.39
C SER A 172 12.24 -0.69 -8.54
N LEU A 173 10.98 -0.91 -8.92
CA LEU A 173 10.08 -1.84 -8.25
C LEU A 173 10.61 -3.28 -8.29
N VAL A 174 11.02 -3.78 -9.45
CA VAL A 174 11.60 -5.13 -9.58
C VAL A 174 12.86 -5.27 -8.72
N LYS A 175 13.73 -4.25 -8.72
CA LYS A 175 14.95 -4.23 -7.91
C LYS A 175 14.66 -4.33 -6.41
N VAL A 176 13.66 -3.57 -5.92
CA VAL A 176 13.26 -3.59 -4.51
C VAL A 176 12.61 -4.93 -4.15
N LEU A 177 11.70 -5.45 -4.98
CA LEU A 177 11.10 -6.78 -4.78
C LEU A 177 12.18 -7.87 -4.69
N HIS A 178 13.14 -7.86 -5.62
CA HIS A 178 14.24 -8.82 -5.62
C HIS A 178 15.10 -8.73 -4.35
N ARG A 179 15.46 -7.51 -3.92
CA ARG A 179 16.20 -7.26 -2.68
C ARG A 179 15.45 -7.72 -1.43
N LYS A 180 14.13 -7.56 -1.41
CA LYS A 180 13.26 -8.03 -0.31
C LYS A 180 12.96 -9.53 -0.35
N GLY A 181 13.56 -10.28 -1.28
CA GLY A 181 13.48 -11.73 -1.33
C GLY A 181 12.35 -12.29 -2.19
N TYR A 182 11.72 -11.47 -3.05
CA TYR A 182 10.80 -12.00 -4.06
C TYR A 182 11.58 -12.81 -5.10
N ARG A 183 11.26 -14.09 -5.24
CA ARG A 183 12.00 -15.03 -6.11
C ARG A 183 11.17 -15.62 -7.24
N ARG A 184 9.89 -15.24 -7.32
CA ARG A 184 9.04 -15.65 -8.44
C ARG A 184 9.35 -14.80 -9.66
N THR A 185 9.17 -15.36 -10.86
CA THR A 185 9.32 -14.63 -12.12
C THR A 185 8.13 -13.70 -12.32
N PRO A 186 8.31 -12.36 -12.28
CA PRO A 186 7.21 -11.45 -12.53
C PRO A 186 6.75 -11.54 -14.00
N SER A 187 5.45 -11.40 -14.19
CA SER A 187 4.86 -11.22 -15.53
C SER A 187 4.81 -9.74 -15.89
N VAL A 188 4.82 -9.41 -17.17
CA VAL A 188 4.77 -8.03 -17.68
C VAL A 188 3.59 -7.88 -18.62
N ILE A 189 2.80 -6.85 -18.39
CA ILE A 189 1.75 -6.36 -19.28
C ILE A 189 2.19 -5.00 -19.81
N VAL A 190 2.28 -4.88 -21.14
CA VAL A 190 2.57 -3.58 -21.76
C VAL A 190 1.25 -2.89 -22.09
N ASN A 191 0.91 -1.86 -21.33
CA ASN A 191 -0.31 -1.10 -21.52
C ASN A 191 -0.07 0.16 -22.39
N MET A 192 -1.12 0.65 -23.03
CA MET A 192 -1.10 1.86 -23.86
C MET A 192 -0.13 1.79 -25.05
N ALA A 193 0.19 0.61 -25.55
CA ALA A 193 0.99 0.43 -26.74
C ALA A 193 0.20 0.78 -27.99
N ARG A 194 0.87 1.29 -29.01
CA ARG A 194 0.25 1.59 -30.34
C ARG A 194 0.00 0.36 -31.19
N GLY A 195 0.60 -0.77 -30.82
CA GLY A 195 0.46 -2.05 -31.52
C GLY A 195 1.50 -3.08 -31.05
N ALA A 196 1.42 -4.27 -31.65
CA ALA A 196 2.21 -5.43 -31.25
C ALA A 196 3.74 -5.19 -31.33
N THR A 197 4.20 -4.52 -32.37
CA THR A 197 5.63 -4.24 -32.57
C THR A 197 6.19 -3.33 -31.48
N GLU A 198 5.48 -2.27 -31.11
CA GLU A 198 5.88 -1.38 -30.01
C GLU A 198 5.88 -2.14 -28.69
N ALA A 199 4.82 -2.87 -28.38
CA ALA A 199 4.70 -3.66 -27.15
C ALA A 199 5.87 -4.65 -26.99
N GLN A 200 6.19 -5.39 -28.04
CA GLN A 200 7.33 -6.32 -28.06
C GLN A 200 8.67 -5.61 -27.87
N THR A 201 8.83 -4.44 -28.49
CA THR A 201 10.07 -3.64 -28.36
C THR A 201 10.24 -3.14 -26.93
N VAL A 202 9.18 -2.59 -26.34
CA VAL A 202 9.16 -2.12 -24.95
C VAL A 202 9.47 -3.26 -23.99
N TYR A 203 8.77 -4.39 -24.13
CA TYR A 203 9.05 -5.58 -23.32
C TYR A 203 10.49 -6.05 -23.41
N ARG A 204 11.03 -6.21 -24.63
CA ARG A 204 12.41 -6.68 -24.84
C ARG A 204 13.42 -5.76 -24.19
N ARG A 205 13.29 -4.44 -24.40
CA ARG A 205 14.18 -3.44 -23.77
C ARG A 205 14.14 -3.52 -22.26
N PHE A 206 12.94 -3.58 -21.68
CA PHE A 206 12.75 -3.67 -20.25
C PHE A 206 13.29 -5.00 -19.68
N SER A 207 12.93 -6.13 -20.28
CA SER A 207 13.36 -7.46 -19.85
C SER A 207 14.88 -7.62 -19.95
N THR A 208 15.51 -7.12 -21.01
CA THR A 208 16.98 -7.13 -21.17
C THR A 208 17.66 -6.32 -20.07
N ALA A 209 17.14 -5.13 -19.75
CA ALA A 209 17.68 -4.29 -18.67
C ALA A 209 17.55 -4.99 -17.30
N VAL A 210 16.39 -5.52 -16.99
CA VAL A 210 16.12 -6.22 -15.72
C VAL A 210 17.02 -7.46 -15.59
N SER A 211 17.12 -8.28 -16.65
CA SER A 211 17.96 -9.45 -16.64
C SER A 211 19.43 -9.09 -16.45
N ARG A 212 19.92 -8.07 -17.17
CA ARG A 212 21.33 -7.65 -17.14
C ARG A 212 21.75 -7.04 -15.79
N TYR A 213 20.91 -6.20 -15.20
CA TYR A 213 21.32 -5.39 -14.03
C TYR A 213 20.77 -5.91 -12.69
N ILE A 214 19.71 -6.73 -12.70
CA ILE A 214 19.12 -7.29 -11.50
C ILE A 214 19.25 -8.81 -11.45
N GLY A 215 19.44 -9.48 -12.61
CA GLY A 215 19.50 -10.94 -12.70
C GLY A 215 18.14 -11.63 -12.63
N VAL A 216 17.05 -10.89 -12.84
CA VAL A 216 15.68 -11.41 -12.78
C VAL A 216 15.16 -11.63 -14.19
N GLN A 217 14.58 -12.81 -14.44
CA GLN A 217 13.84 -13.09 -15.67
C GLN A 217 12.42 -12.56 -15.55
N LEU A 218 11.87 -12.08 -16.66
CA LEU A 218 10.50 -11.61 -16.78
C LEU A 218 9.73 -12.47 -17.78
N HIS A 219 8.42 -12.61 -17.55
CA HIS A 219 7.52 -13.31 -18.47
C HIS A 219 6.61 -12.29 -19.18
N TYR A 220 6.52 -12.34 -20.49
CA TYR A 220 5.57 -11.51 -21.25
C TYR A 220 4.17 -12.11 -21.12
N LEU A 221 3.24 -11.39 -20.48
CA LEU A 221 1.87 -11.84 -20.30
C LEU A 221 0.96 -11.34 -21.43
N GLY A 222 1.24 -10.16 -21.97
CA GLY A 222 0.45 -9.58 -23.04
C GLY A 222 0.59 -8.07 -23.15
N ALA A 223 -0.24 -7.48 -24.00
CA ALA A 223 -0.33 -6.03 -24.16
C ALA A 223 -1.77 -5.58 -24.29
N ILE A 224 -2.01 -4.32 -23.94
CA ILE A 224 -3.26 -3.60 -24.14
C ILE A 224 -2.92 -2.38 -24.98
N TRP A 225 -3.68 -2.19 -26.05
CA TRP A 225 -3.43 -1.09 -26.97
C TRP A 225 -4.02 0.21 -26.43
N ARG A 226 -3.42 1.30 -26.85
CA ARG A 226 -3.97 2.62 -26.62
C ARG A 226 -5.27 2.76 -27.45
N ASP A 227 -6.38 2.88 -26.77
CA ASP A 227 -7.72 2.82 -27.37
C ASP A 227 -8.63 3.87 -26.69
N GLU A 228 -9.37 4.63 -27.51
CA GLU A 228 -10.31 5.64 -27.00
C GLU A 228 -11.48 5.00 -26.26
N THR A 229 -11.95 3.84 -26.68
CA THR A 229 -13.03 3.09 -26.01
C THR A 229 -12.63 2.76 -24.58
N ILE A 230 -11.37 2.34 -24.38
CA ILE A 230 -10.82 2.09 -23.05
C ILE A 230 -10.78 3.38 -22.23
N ALA A 231 -10.35 4.49 -22.81
CA ALA A 231 -10.33 5.77 -22.11
C ALA A 231 -11.75 6.26 -21.75
N GLN A 232 -12.70 6.15 -22.68
CA GLN A 232 -14.10 6.52 -22.46
C GLN A 232 -14.79 5.63 -21.42
N SER A 233 -14.41 4.36 -21.30
CA SER A 233 -15.00 3.43 -20.34
C SER A 233 -14.87 3.91 -18.89
N ILE A 234 -13.82 4.70 -18.60
CA ILE A 234 -13.60 5.30 -17.27
C ILE A 234 -14.62 6.41 -17.02
N SER A 235 -14.81 7.33 -17.99
CA SER A 235 -15.74 8.44 -17.84
C SER A 235 -17.21 8.01 -17.87
N THR A 236 -17.52 6.93 -18.58
CA THR A 236 -18.87 6.35 -18.65
C THR A 236 -19.15 5.35 -17.53
N GLN A 237 -18.16 5.06 -16.67
CA GLN A 237 -18.28 4.07 -15.59
C GLN A 237 -18.77 2.70 -16.08
N ARG A 238 -18.38 2.36 -17.31
CA ARG A 238 -18.74 1.09 -17.94
C ARG A 238 -17.48 0.40 -18.45
N PRO A 239 -16.92 -0.54 -17.68
CA PRO A 239 -15.71 -1.27 -18.08
C PRO A 239 -15.86 -1.96 -19.43
N VAL A 240 -14.81 -1.95 -20.26
CA VAL A 240 -14.87 -2.54 -21.60
C VAL A 240 -15.12 -4.05 -21.55
N ALA A 241 -14.74 -4.73 -20.49
CA ALA A 241 -15.04 -6.15 -20.29
C ALA A 241 -16.54 -6.44 -20.08
N MET A 242 -17.39 -5.43 -19.90
CA MET A 242 -18.86 -5.54 -19.90
C MET A 242 -19.48 -5.30 -21.27
N MET A 243 -18.68 -4.95 -22.29
CA MET A 243 -19.11 -4.80 -23.67
C MET A 243 -19.27 -6.17 -24.36
N ASP A 244 -19.69 -6.15 -25.62
CA ASP A 244 -19.81 -7.34 -26.45
C ASP A 244 -18.43 -7.97 -26.71
N ASP A 245 -18.36 -9.30 -26.76
CA ASP A 245 -17.10 -10.03 -26.98
C ASP A 245 -16.49 -9.78 -28.36
N SER A 246 -17.29 -9.28 -29.32
CA SER A 246 -16.81 -8.86 -30.63
C SER A 246 -16.05 -7.54 -30.60
N ASP A 247 -16.21 -6.72 -29.54
CA ASP A 247 -15.53 -5.44 -29.40
C ASP A 247 -14.00 -5.64 -29.29
N PRO A 248 -13.22 -4.96 -30.15
CA PRO A 248 -11.76 -5.12 -30.14
C PRO A 248 -11.11 -4.77 -28.78
N SER A 249 -11.67 -3.79 -28.05
CA SER A 249 -11.15 -3.39 -26.73
C SER A 249 -11.41 -4.47 -25.68
N CYS A 250 -12.60 -5.11 -25.72
CA CYS A 250 -12.94 -6.23 -24.87
C CYS A 250 -12.04 -7.45 -25.15
N ARG A 251 -11.81 -7.78 -26.41
CA ARG A 251 -10.96 -8.92 -26.84
C ARG A 251 -9.55 -8.88 -26.31
N GLN A 252 -8.99 -7.71 -26.07
CA GLN A 252 -7.65 -7.57 -25.50
C GLN A 252 -7.56 -8.18 -24.10
N PHE A 253 -8.58 -7.98 -23.28
CA PHE A 253 -8.64 -8.55 -21.94
C PHE A 253 -8.95 -10.05 -21.95
N TRP A 254 -9.73 -10.54 -22.92
CA TRP A 254 -9.89 -11.98 -23.14
C TRP A 254 -8.57 -12.65 -23.48
N THR A 255 -7.81 -12.08 -24.43
CA THR A 255 -6.47 -12.57 -24.78
C THR A 255 -5.54 -12.58 -23.55
N LEU A 256 -5.63 -11.54 -22.71
CA LEU A 256 -4.83 -11.47 -21.49
C LEU A 256 -5.22 -12.56 -20.48
N ALA A 257 -6.52 -12.86 -20.34
CA ALA A 257 -7.03 -13.93 -19.48
C ALA A 257 -6.57 -15.32 -19.99
N ASP A 258 -6.58 -15.56 -21.30
CA ASP A 258 -6.09 -16.79 -21.90
C ASP A 258 -4.58 -16.98 -21.68
N MET A 259 -3.80 -15.92 -21.84
CA MET A 259 -2.36 -15.95 -21.55
C MET A 259 -2.07 -16.18 -20.07
N LEU A 260 -2.90 -15.65 -19.18
CA LEU A 260 -2.84 -15.93 -17.75
C LEU A 260 -3.14 -17.41 -17.47
N ALA A 261 -4.15 -18.00 -18.13
CA ALA A 261 -4.47 -19.42 -17.98
C ALA A 261 -3.30 -20.31 -18.43
N VAL A 262 -2.67 -20.00 -19.56
CA VAL A 262 -1.44 -20.67 -20.04
C VAL A 262 -0.31 -20.52 -19.01
N ARG A 263 -0.13 -19.32 -18.46
CA ARG A 263 0.91 -19.09 -17.43
C ARG A 263 0.67 -19.92 -16.16
N CYS A 264 -0.59 -20.06 -15.77
CA CYS A 264 -0.97 -20.87 -14.61
C CYS A 264 -0.70 -22.37 -14.83
N SER A 265 -0.96 -22.89 -16.05
CA SER A 265 -0.71 -24.29 -16.38
C SER A 265 0.79 -24.69 -16.38
N GLN A 266 1.69 -23.71 -16.49
CA GLN A 266 3.14 -23.90 -16.49
C GLN A 266 3.75 -24.14 -15.09
N GLY A 267 2.98 -24.56 -14.09
CA GLY A 267 3.49 -25.00 -12.80
C GLY A 267 3.54 -23.93 -11.72
N VAL A 268 2.69 -22.92 -11.80
CA VAL A 268 2.43 -22.03 -10.67
C VAL A 268 1.55 -22.77 -9.66
N ALA A 269 2.16 -23.62 -8.86
CA ALA A 269 1.43 -24.28 -7.79
C ALA A 269 1.13 -23.28 -6.68
N PRO A 270 -0.14 -23.12 -6.26
CA PRO A 270 -0.49 -22.29 -5.12
C PRO A 270 0.00 -22.96 -3.83
N ALA A 271 1.24 -22.69 -3.44
CA ALA A 271 1.80 -23.26 -2.23
C ALA A 271 1.21 -22.66 -0.95
N ASN A 272 0.65 -21.45 -1.04
CA ASN A 272 0.17 -20.70 0.14
C ASN A 272 -0.88 -19.67 -0.27
N GLY A 273 -2.06 -19.69 0.36
CA GLY A 273 -3.10 -18.68 0.17
C GLY A 273 -2.68 -17.30 0.66
N PHE A 274 -3.41 -16.29 0.21
CA PHE A 274 -3.22 -14.89 0.57
C PHE A 274 -3.36 -14.67 2.09
N ALA A 275 -4.43 -15.17 2.70
CA ALA A 275 -4.63 -15.11 4.15
C ALA A 275 -3.51 -15.81 4.93
N ARG A 276 -2.99 -16.93 4.43
CA ARG A 276 -1.88 -17.63 5.05
C ARG A 276 -0.56 -16.88 5.03
N TYR A 277 -0.33 -16.06 3.99
CA TYR A 277 0.83 -15.17 3.94
C TYR A 277 0.78 -14.17 5.11
N TRP A 278 -0.35 -13.49 5.31
CA TRP A 278 -0.54 -12.53 6.39
C TRP A 278 -0.41 -13.19 7.76
N GLY A 279 -1.01 -14.35 7.96
CA GLY A 279 -0.84 -15.11 9.20
C GLY A 279 0.61 -15.50 9.51
N ARG A 280 1.44 -15.78 8.51
CA ARG A 280 2.88 -16.01 8.71
C ARG A 280 3.64 -14.72 9.03
N LEU A 281 3.29 -13.62 8.39
CA LEU A 281 3.89 -12.31 8.66
C LEU A 281 3.64 -11.88 10.10
N VAL A 282 2.40 -12.02 10.58
CA VAL A 282 2.01 -11.79 11.98
C VAL A 282 2.88 -12.60 12.93
N ARG A 283 2.94 -13.94 12.73
CA ARG A 283 3.74 -14.82 13.60
C ARG A 283 5.22 -14.42 13.64
N ARG A 284 5.79 -14.07 12.48
CA ARG A 284 7.19 -13.61 12.41
C ARG A 284 7.40 -12.29 13.16
N ARG A 285 6.44 -11.35 13.07
CA ARG A 285 6.51 -10.08 13.81
C ARG A 285 6.47 -10.34 15.32
N GLN A 286 5.52 -11.18 15.78
CA GLN A 286 5.42 -11.57 17.19
C GLN A 286 6.70 -12.23 17.72
N GLN A 287 7.25 -13.19 16.97
CA GLN A 287 8.51 -13.87 17.35
C GLN A 287 9.68 -12.88 17.46
N ARG A 288 9.80 -11.90 16.54
CA ARG A 288 10.84 -10.88 16.60
C ARG A 288 10.67 -9.99 17.83
N VAL A 289 9.45 -9.55 18.12
CA VAL A 289 9.15 -8.74 19.32
C VAL A 289 9.50 -9.51 20.59
N SER A 290 9.08 -10.78 20.70
CA SER A 290 9.39 -11.62 21.85
C SER A 290 10.89 -11.87 22.02
N GLN A 291 11.61 -12.12 20.92
CA GLN A 291 13.09 -12.27 20.96
C GLN A 291 13.80 -10.98 21.37
N GLN A 292 13.35 -9.83 20.85
CA GLN A 292 13.91 -8.53 21.24
C GLN A 292 13.65 -8.21 22.72
N GLN A 293 12.45 -8.55 23.23
CA GLN A 293 12.12 -8.40 24.64
C GLN A 293 12.99 -9.30 25.52
N GLN A 294 13.17 -10.57 25.14
CA GLN A 294 14.05 -11.50 25.86
C GLN A 294 15.50 -11.00 25.88
N GLN A 295 16.03 -10.59 24.72
CA GLN A 295 17.38 -10.03 24.62
C GLN A 295 17.54 -8.75 25.43
N ALA A 296 16.51 -7.89 25.48
CA ALA A 296 16.52 -6.68 26.29
C ALA A 296 16.55 -7.00 27.79
N VAL A 297 15.78 -7.99 28.23
CA VAL A 297 15.78 -8.48 29.62
C VAL A 297 17.13 -9.07 29.98
N GLU A 298 17.71 -9.94 29.13
CA GLU A 298 19.04 -10.53 29.34
C GLU A 298 20.16 -9.49 29.35
N ALA A 299 20.02 -8.41 28.58
CA ALA A 299 20.98 -7.31 28.54
C ALA A 299 20.77 -6.27 29.65
N GLY A 300 19.82 -6.48 30.58
CA GLY A 300 19.46 -5.52 31.61
C GLY A 300 18.85 -4.22 31.07
N ARG A 301 18.32 -4.26 29.84
CA ARG A 301 17.65 -3.12 29.21
C ARG A 301 16.13 -3.20 29.48
N PRO A 302 15.42 -2.06 29.59
CA PRO A 302 13.99 -2.05 29.80
C PRO A 302 13.25 -2.82 28.69
N ALA A 303 12.33 -3.71 29.10
CA ALA A 303 11.63 -4.65 28.19
C ALA A 303 10.62 -3.98 27.25
N SER A 304 10.26 -2.73 27.49
CA SER A 304 9.32 -1.96 26.67
C SER A 304 9.73 -0.49 26.55
N ASN A 305 9.26 0.16 25.47
CA ASN A 305 9.45 1.61 25.29
C ASN A 305 8.87 2.40 26.47
N ARG A 306 7.79 1.89 27.10
CA ARG A 306 7.15 2.51 28.26
C ARG A 306 8.03 2.45 29.52
N GLU A 307 8.68 1.33 29.77
CA GLU A 307 9.65 1.18 30.87
C GLU A 307 10.91 1.99 30.61
N TRP A 308 11.37 2.05 29.36
CA TRP A 308 12.49 2.90 28.99
C TRP A 308 12.17 4.39 29.21
N LEU A 309 10.97 4.84 28.78
CA LEU A 309 10.50 6.20 29.01
C LEU A 309 10.33 6.50 30.52
N ALA A 310 9.83 5.55 31.30
CA ALA A 310 9.71 5.68 32.73
C ALA A 310 11.10 5.83 33.40
N SER A 311 12.06 4.99 33.01
CA SER A 311 13.46 5.07 33.47
C SER A 311 14.14 6.39 33.06
N LEU A 312 13.89 6.85 31.85
CA LEU A 312 14.36 8.15 31.36
C LEU A 312 13.75 9.31 32.19
N GLY A 313 12.45 9.23 32.45
CA GLY A 313 11.74 10.19 33.30
C GLY A 313 12.27 10.24 34.74
N GLU A 314 12.61 9.09 35.33
CA GLU A 314 13.24 9.00 36.64
C GLU A 314 14.65 9.64 36.66
N ARG A 315 15.48 9.36 35.66
CA ARG A 315 16.80 9.96 35.50
C ARG A 315 16.72 11.48 35.30
N LEU A 316 15.77 11.98 34.56
CA LEU A 316 15.53 13.41 34.38
C LEU A 316 15.10 14.06 35.70
N ARG A 317 14.20 13.41 36.47
CA ARG A 317 13.80 13.89 37.81
C ARG A 317 14.94 13.84 38.80
N GLY A 318 15.72 12.77 38.81
CA GLY A 318 16.90 12.63 39.67
C GLY A 318 18.01 13.65 39.39
N SER A 319 18.08 14.19 38.19
CA SER A 319 19.06 15.20 37.77
C SER A 319 18.62 16.65 38.02
N GLN A 320 17.52 16.89 38.72
CA GLN A 320 16.99 18.25 38.96
C GLN A 320 18.00 19.15 39.75
N GLY A 321 18.90 18.55 40.53
CA GLY A 321 19.95 19.26 41.25
C GLY A 321 21.28 19.37 40.50
N ASP A 322 21.46 18.73 39.36
CA ASP A 322 22.71 18.74 38.58
C ASP A 322 22.47 19.20 37.13
N PRO A 323 22.69 20.49 36.83
CA PRO A 323 22.51 21.05 35.50
C PRO A 323 23.37 20.36 34.42
N LEU A 324 24.56 19.90 34.78
CA LEU A 324 25.51 19.28 33.86
C LEU A 324 25.07 17.85 33.47
N ALA A 325 24.59 17.06 34.44
CA ALA A 325 24.03 15.74 34.19
C ALA A 325 22.80 15.83 33.32
N ARG A 326 21.92 16.82 33.55
CA ARG A 326 20.75 17.09 32.76
C ARG A 326 21.06 17.48 31.31
N TYR A 327 22.07 18.36 31.13
CA TYR A 327 22.56 18.74 29.82
C TYR A 327 23.11 17.54 29.05
N ARG A 328 23.96 16.73 29.65
CA ARG A 328 24.51 15.50 29.01
C ARG A 328 23.43 14.52 28.60
N LEU A 329 22.40 14.32 29.43
CA LEU A 329 21.30 13.43 29.14
C LEU A 329 20.48 13.93 27.94
N MET A 330 20.16 15.22 27.93
CA MET A 330 19.41 15.83 26.81
C MET A 330 20.22 15.84 25.50
N THR A 331 21.53 16.12 25.56
CA THR A 331 22.39 16.06 24.37
C THR A 331 22.48 14.66 23.81
N GLY A 332 22.62 13.64 24.67
CA GLY A 332 22.63 12.25 24.21
C GLY A 332 21.32 11.80 23.58
N ILE A 333 20.17 12.29 24.07
CA ILE A 333 18.86 12.01 23.41
C ILE A 333 18.83 12.68 22.04
N LEU A 334 19.27 13.91 21.89
CA LEU A 334 19.31 14.63 20.63
C LEU A 334 20.28 14.02 19.62
N GLU A 335 21.44 13.49 20.07
CA GLU A 335 22.37 12.77 19.20
C GLU A 335 21.73 11.51 18.61
N VAL A 336 21.09 10.69 19.46
CA VAL A 336 20.39 9.48 19.01
C VAL A 336 19.24 9.81 18.05
N LEU A 337 18.49 10.88 18.31
CA LEU A 337 17.45 11.36 17.41
C LEU A 337 18.05 11.85 16.09
N GLY A 338 19.19 12.53 16.12
CA GLY A 338 19.86 13.06 14.92
C GLY A 338 20.38 11.98 13.95
N GLU A 339 20.70 10.78 14.47
CA GLU A 339 21.13 9.64 13.64
C GLU A 339 19.99 8.96 12.87
N SER A 340 18.73 9.22 13.24
CA SER A 340 17.55 8.54 12.68
C SER A 340 16.40 9.48 12.34
N VAL A 341 16.69 10.75 12.05
CA VAL A 341 15.67 11.74 11.66
C VAL A 341 15.15 11.42 10.28
N ASP A 342 13.91 10.95 10.22
CA ASP A 342 13.08 10.85 9.05
C ASP A 342 11.87 11.81 9.15
N GLU A 343 11.06 11.89 8.12
CA GLU A 343 9.90 12.78 8.06
C GLU A 343 8.90 12.49 9.20
N ASP A 344 8.66 11.21 9.49
CA ASP A 344 7.77 10.75 10.56
C ASP A 344 8.29 11.17 11.96
N ALA A 345 9.61 11.11 12.19
CA ALA A 345 10.24 11.54 13.44
C ALA A 345 10.10 13.06 13.63
N VAL A 346 10.23 13.85 12.57
CA VAL A 346 10.03 15.30 12.62
C VAL A 346 8.58 15.64 12.94
N GLU A 347 7.60 14.98 12.32
CA GLU A 347 6.18 15.17 12.59
C GLU A 347 5.82 14.79 14.03
N ALA A 348 6.34 13.66 14.53
CA ALA A 348 6.14 13.24 15.91
C ALA A 348 6.72 14.24 16.93
N LEU A 349 7.91 14.80 16.65
CA LEU A 349 8.52 15.84 17.49
C LEU A 349 7.71 17.14 17.48
N GLN A 350 7.22 17.56 16.32
CA GLN A 350 6.38 18.74 16.21
C GLN A 350 5.07 18.57 16.98
N THR A 351 4.41 17.43 16.82
CA THR A 351 3.17 17.09 17.53
C THR A 351 3.39 17.03 19.05
N GLY A 352 4.49 16.42 19.48
CA GLY A 352 4.86 16.34 20.91
C GLY A 352 5.13 17.70 21.52
N LEU A 353 5.83 18.58 20.81
CA LEU A 353 6.10 19.94 21.25
C LEU A 353 4.83 20.81 21.29
N ALA A 354 3.92 20.64 20.32
CA ALA A 354 2.65 21.33 20.29
C ALA A 354 1.70 20.89 21.43
N ALA A 355 1.77 19.62 21.83
CA ALA A 355 0.98 19.05 22.93
C ALA A 355 1.47 19.44 24.33
N MET A 356 2.65 20.08 24.45
CA MET A 356 3.16 20.55 25.75
C MET A 356 2.30 21.70 26.29
N ASN A 357 2.01 21.63 27.60
CA ASN A 357 1.30 22.72 28.29
C ASN A 357 2.23 23.93 28.54
N TRP A 358 2.39 24.74 27.51
CA TRP A 358 3.26 25.92 27.57
C TRP A 358 2.74 27.02 28.51
N GLU A 359 1.44 27.02 28.85
CA GLU A 359 0.84 28.03 29.74
C GLU A 359 1.37 27.88 31.17
N GLU A 360 1.62 26.66 31.62
CA GLU A 360 2.19 26.36 32.95
C GLU A 360 3.73 26.48 32.99
N ALA A 361 4.39 26.60 31.86
CA ALA A 361 5.84 26.72 31.81
C ALA A 361 6.31 28.10 32.32
N PRO A 362 7.44 28.17 33.10
CA PRO A 362 7.99 29.44 33.53
C PRO A 362 8.25 30.42 32.39
N VAL A 363 8.02 31.70 32.60
CA VAL A 363 8.17 32.76 31.58
C VAL A 363 9.55 32.74 30.90
N THR A 364 10.60 32.44 31.67
CA THR A 364 11.97 32.30 31.17
C THR A 364 12.12 31.16 30.17
N VAL A 365 11.45 30.02 30.44
CA VAL A 365 11.46 28.82 29.54
C VAL A 365 10.67 29.12 28.26
N ARG A 366 9.51 29.74 28.38
CA ARG A 366 8.70 30.14 27.21
C ARG A 366 9.46 31.09 26.29
N ARG A 367 10.14 32.07 26.86
CA ARG A 367 10.94 33.06 26.11
C ARG A 367 12.12 32.40 25.39
N ALA A 368 12.86 31.54 26.08
CA ALA A 368 13.98 30.80 25.50
C ALA A 368 13.51 29.86 24.37
N ALA A 369 12.42 29.12 24.59
CA ALA A 369 11.82 28.26 23.55
C ALA A 369 11.41 29.03 22.31
N SER A 370 10.70 30.18 22.49
CA SER A 370 10.27 31.04 21.37
C SER A 370 11.45 31.57 20.56
N GLU A 371 12.57 31.90 21.21
CA GLU A 371 13.78 32.39 20.56
C GLU A 371 14.49 31.31 19.76
N HIS A 372 14.61 30.11 20.33
CA HIS A 372 15.19 28.93 19.66
C HIS A 372 14.34 28.41 18.49
N PHE A 373 13.02 28.40 18.62
CA PHE A 373 12.12 28.04 17.50
C PHE A 373 12.24 29.01 16.33
N ARG A 374 12.39 30.32 16.59
CA ARG A 374 12.65 31.29 15.53
C ARG A 374 14.01 31.10 14.84
N GLN A 375 15.04 30.72 15.59
CA GLN A 375 16.34 30.38 15.02
C GLN A 375 16.28 29.10 14.17
N LEU A 376 15.64 28.06 14.67
CA LEU A 376 15.42 26.80 13.94
C LEU A 376 14.66 27.03 12.63
N ALA A 377 13.60 27.82 12.66
CA ALA A 377 12.83 28.19 11.46
C ALA A 377 13.68 28.89 10.38
N ARG A 378 14.70 29.67 10.78
CA ARG A 378 15.65 30.30 9.85
C ARG A 378 16.66 29.32 9.24
N VAL A 379 17.06 28.30 10.01
CA VAL A 379 18.04 27.30 9.57
C VAL A 379 17.41 26.24 8.67
N VAL A 380 16.15 25.91 8.92
CA VAL A 380 15.39 24.88 8.17
C VAL A 380 14.61 25.48 6.99
N ALA A 381 14.56 26.82 6.86
CA ALA A 381 13.89 27.47 5.73
C ALA A 381 14.50 26.99 4.38
N PRO A 382 13.68 26.57 3.42
CA PRO A 382 14.19 26.17 2.10
C PRO A 382 14.90 27.36 1.43
N PRO A 383 15.95 27.10 0.62
CA PRO A 383 16.64 28.17 -0.10
C PRO A 383 15.67 28.95 -0.97
N GLU A 384 15.85 30.28 -1.00
CA GLU A 384 15.01 31.23 -1.75
C GLU A 384 14.83 30.77 -3.21
N GLY A 385 13.60 30.33 -3.57
CA GLY A 385 13.25 29.89 -4.93
C GLY A 385 12.12 28.85 -5.02
N LEU A 386 11.71 28.21 -3.93
CA LEU A 386 10.57 27.30 -3.89
C LEU A 386 9.33 28.01 -3.30
N ARG A 387 8.21 27.98 -4.04
CA ARG A 387 6.97 28.68 -3.67
C ARG A 387 6.39 28.20 -2.33
N PRO A 388 5.81 29.08 -1.50
CA PRO A 388 5.42 28.81 -0.13
C PRO A 388 3.98 28.31 -0.05
N GLU A 389 3.71 27.04 -0.36
CA GLU A 389 2.42 26.44 0.02
C GLU A 389 2.52 25.51 1.24
N GLU A 390 3.71 25.02 1.57
CA GLU A 390 3.93 24.06 2.69
C GLU A 390 4.45 24.71 3.99
N GLY A 391 4.82 25.98 3.96
CA GLY A 391 5.39 26.68 5.12
C GLY A 391 4.38 27.22 6.16
N ARG A 392 3.07 27.04 5.97
CA ARG A 392 2.05 27.63 6.86
C ARG A 392 1.94 26.96 8.24
N ALA A 393 2.37 25.70 8.38
CA ALA A 393 2.27 24.99 9.66
C ALA A 393 3.28 25.45 10.73
N LEU A 394 4.48 25.88 10.32
CA LEU A 394 5.53 26.34 11.23
C LEU A 394 5.37 27.80 11.69
N GLY A 395 4.70 28.66 10.88
CA GLY A 395 4.45 30.07 11.22
C GLY A 395 3.31 30.27 12.24
N ALA A 396 2.31 29.40 12.23
CA ALA A 396 1.14 29.53 13.10
C ALA A 396 1.44 29.31 14.59
N ALA A 397 2.48 28.53 14.92
CA ALA A 397 2.89 28.32 16.31
C ALA A 397 3.67 29.49 16.91
N ALA A 398 4.24 30.36 16.08
CA ALA A 398 5.00 31.54 16.53
C ALA A 398 4.11 32.77 16.79
N ASP A 399 2.96 32.88 16.09
CA ASP A 399 2.05 34.03 16.23
C ASP A 399 1.01 33.88 17.35
N ALA A 400 0.81 32.68 17.89
CA ALA A 400 -0.14 32.44 18.98
C ALA A 400 0.34 32.92 20.37
N SER A 401 1.56 33.44 20.51
CA SER A 401 2.12 33.95 21.77
C SER A 401 2.09 35.48 21.93
N GLY A 402 1.43 36.19 21.02
CA GLY A 402 1.24 37.65 21.09
C GLY A 402 -0.01 38.01 21.90
N ALA A 403 0.12 38.17 23.21
CA ALA A 403 -0.93 38.76 24.05
C ALA A 403 -1.12 40.21 23.69
N PRO A 404 -2.36 40.76 23.62
CA PRO A 404 -2.61 42.14 23.33
C PRO A 404 -2.21 43.02 24.49
N ALA A 405 -1.38 44.03 24.20
CA ALA A 405 -1.14 45.09 25.13
C ALA A 405 -2.43 45.90 25.35
N THR A 406 -2.87 45.97 26.58
CA THR A 406 -3.94 46.86 27.02
C THR A 406 -3.45 48.31 26.91
N GLU A 407 -3.86 49.03 25.89
CA GLU A 407 -3.85 50.49 25.93
C GLU A 407 -5.12 51.02 26.60
N ASN A 408 -4.89 51.52 27.79
CA ASN A 408 -5.81 52.35 28.53
C ASN A 408 -5.57 53.80 28.08
N SER A 409 -6.47 54.42 27.37
CA SER A 409 -6.51 55.87 27.23
C SER A 409 -7.95 56.31 27.21
N GLY A 410 -8.28 56.99 28.29
CA GLY A 410 -9.55 57.67 28.46
C GLY A 410 -9.63 58.96 27.69
N SER A 411 -10.82 59.50 27.74
CA SER A 411 -11.28 60.86 27.50
C SER A 411 -11.33 61.42 26.09
N GLY A 412 -12.52 61.82 25.71
CA GLY A 412 -12.86 62.73 24.66
C GLY A 412 -14.25 62.50 24.11
#